data_bfabaacd76c53ede3c0d193300a9eb1f
#
_entry.id   bfabaacd76c53ede3c0d193300a9eb1f
#
_cell.length_a   1.000
_cell.length_b   1.000
_cell.length_c   1.000
_cell.angle_alpha   90.00
_cell.angle_beta   90.00
_cell.angle_gamma   90.00
#
_symmetry.space_group_name_H-M   'P 1'
#
loop_
_entity.id
_entity.type
_entity.pdbx_description
1 polymer ?
#
loop_
_entity_poly.entity_id
_entity_poly.type
_entity_poly.pdbx_seq_one_letter_code
_entity_poly.pdbx_strand_id
1 'polypeptide(L)'
;MKHIFVVEDGHAEQKMMRALLEQSGFQVTLASAVDEAWDKLKSISPPHLFILDIVMPGKSGLELCRTIRETPKLKDTPVIFCSSKSEEFDRFWALRQGAQAYLIKPYAPKELLDAVYQHIQ
;
A
#
# COMPACT_ATOMS: atom_id res chain seq x y z
N MET A 1 -18.53 1.38 2.90
CA MET A 1 -17.51 0.54 2.26
C MET A 1 -16.14 1.12 2.55
N LYS A 2 -15.24 0.31 3.05
CA LYS A 2 -13.90 0.79 3.33
C LYS A 2 -13.05 0.91 2.08
N HIS A 3 -12.16 1.87 2.06
CA HIS A 3 -11.39 2.26 0.88
C HIS A 3 -9.91 1.94 1.08
N ILE A 4 -9.35 1.17 0.14
CA ILE A 4 -7.93 0.82 0.12
C ILE A 4 -7.27 1.52 -1.07
N PHE A 5 -6.16 2.19 -0.81
CA PHE A 5 -5.39 2.89 -1.84
C PHE A 5 -4.12 2.07 -2.12
N VAL A 6 -3.97 1.62 -3.37
CA VAL A 6 -2.87 0.74 -3.78
C VAL A 6 -1.93 1.49 -4.71
N VAL A 7 -0.64 1.46 -4.42
CA VAL A 7 0.40 2.01 -5.30
C VAL A 7 1.32 0.88 -5.75
N GLU A 8 1.19 0.52 -7.01
CA GLU A 8 1.85 -0.64 -7.61
C GLU A 8 2.02 -0.38 -9.10
N ASP A 9 3.24 -0.52 -9.64
CA ASP A 9 3.49 -0.25 -11.06
C ASP A 9 3.21 -1.43 -11.98
N GLY A 10 3.12 -2.65 -11.49
CA GLY A 10 2.85 -3.83 -12.30
C GLY A 10 1.37 -3.99 -12.62
N HIS A 11 1.02 -4.07 -13.91
CA HIS A 11 -0.38 -4.21 -14.33
C HIS A 11 -1.02 -5.51 -13.86
N ALA A 12 -0.28 -6.61 -13.90
CA ALA A 12 -0.80 -7.91 -13.45
C ALA A 12 -1.10 -7.88 -11.95
N GLU A 13 -0.20 -7.31 -11.15
CA GLU A 13 -0.39 -7.19 -9.72
C GLU A 13 -1.55 -6.27 -9.40
N GLN A 14 -1.70 -5.16 -10.13
CA GLN A 14 -2.83 -4.24 -9.95
C GLN A 14 -4.16 -4.95 -10.17
N LYS A 15 -4.27 -5.71 -11.26
CA LYS A 15 -5.51 -6.45 -11.58
C LYS A 15 -5.83 -7.48 -10.52
N MET A 16 -4.81 -8.21 -10.08
CA MET A 16 -4.99 -9.24 -9.05
C MET A 16 -5.45 -8.61 -7.73
N MET A 17 -4.79 -7.57 -7.29
CA MET A 17 -5.14 -6.89 -6.05
C MET A 17 -6.54 -6.30 -6.11
N ARG A 18 -6.89 -5.62 -7.21
CA ARG A 18 -8.21 -5.06 -7.36
C ARG A 18 -9.29 -6.13 -7.26
N ALA A 19 -9.13 -7.23 -8.03
CA ALA A 19 -10.11 -8.31 -8.03
C ALA A 19 -10.29 -8.90 -6.62
N LEU A 20 -9.17 -9.19 -5.96
CA LEU A 20 -9.18 -9.81 -4.64
C LEU A 20 -9.83 -8.91 -3.59
N LEU A 21 -9.45 -7.63 -3.58
CA LEU A 21 -9.95 -6.69 -2.58
C LEU A 21 -11.40 -6.30 -2.85
N GLU A 22 -11.79 -6.10 -4.11
CA GLU A 22 -13.18 -5.78 -4.44
C GLU A 22 -14.11 -6.95 -4.15
N GLN A 23 -13.68 -8.20 -4.38
CA GLN A 23 -14.46 -9.38 -4.00
C GLN A 23 -14.69 -9.44 -2.50
N SER A 24 -13.78 -8.89 -1.73
CA SER A 24 -13.90 -8.85 -0.26
C SER A 24 -14.70 -7.64 0.25
N GLY A 25 -15.26 -6.85 -0.66
CA GLY A 25 -16.15 -5.74 -0.30
C GLY A 25 -15.46 -4.40 -0.11
N PHE A 26 -14.19 -4.27 -0.52
CA PHE A 26 -13.46 -3.00 -0.41
C PHE A 26 -13.59 -2.17 -1.68
N GLN A 27 -13.58 -0.86 -1.52
CA GLN A 27 -13.38 0.08 -2.62
C GLN A 27 -11.88 0.22 -2.85
N VAL A 28 -11.43 0.22 -4.11
CA VAL A 28 -10.00 0.25 -4.43
C VAL A 28 -9.68 1.39 -5.38
N THR A 29 -8.66 2.18 -5.04
CA THR A 29 -8.06 3.15 -5.95
C THR A 29 -6.64 2.71 -6.24
N LEU A 30 -6.24 2.70 -7.51
CA LEU A 30 -4.92 2.27 -7.94
C LEU A 30 -4.12 3.47 -8.46
N ALA A 31 -2.84 3.48 -8.15
CA ALA A 31 -1.87 4.41 -8.76
C ALA A 31 -0.64 3.59 -9.15
N SER A 32 0.00 3.98 -10.26
CA SER A 32 1.16 3.27 -10.81
C SER A 32 2.50 3.86 -10.38
N ALA A 33 2.47 5.02 -9.73
CA ALA A 33 3.66 5.73 -9.29
C ALA A 33 3.33 6.68 -8.16
N VAL A 34 4.35 7.13 -7.44
CA VAL A 34 4.18 8.01 -6.29
C VAL A 34 3.54 9.36 -6.67
N ASP A 35 3.97 9.95 -7.78
CA ASP A 35 3.40 11.24 -8.21
C ASP A 35 1.92 11.11 -8.58
N GLU A 36 1.56 10.03 -9.26
CA GLU A 36 0.16 9.74 -9.58
C GLU A 36 -0.66 9.54 -8.31
N ALA A 37 -0.07 8.87 -7.31
CA ALA A 37 -0.74 8.67 -6.03
C ALA A 37 -1.09 10.00 -5.37
N TRP A 38 -0.13 10.94 -5.34
CA TRP A 38 -0.39 12.26 -4.74
C TRP A 38 -1.46 13.03 -5.50
N ASP A 39 -1.45 12.98 -6.84
CA ASP A 39 -2.47 13.64 -7.64
C ASP A 39 -3.87 13.11 -7.30
N LYS A 40 -4.01 11.79 -7.17
CA LYS A 40 -5.30 11.19 -6.82
C LYS A 40 -5.72 11.50 -5.39
N LEU A 41 -4.77 11.49 -4.45
CA LEU A 41 -5.06 11.76 -3.04
C LEU A 41 -5.60 13.18 -2.80
N LYS A 42 -5.27 14.13 -3.66
CA LYS A 42 -5.76 15.51 -3.54
C LYS A 42 -7.26 15.62 -3.71
N SER A 43 -7.89 14.72 -4.44
CA SER A 43 -9.29 14.82 -4.83
C SER A 43 -10.20 13.77 -4.18
N ILE A 44 -9.69 12.99 -3.23
CA ILE A 44 -10.49 11.96 -2.55
C ILE A 44 -10.41 12.14 -1.04
N SER A 45 -11.36 11.54 -0.34
CA SER A 45 -11.29 11.45 1.12
C SER A 45 -10.14 10.51 1.52
N PRO A 46 -9.52 10.72 2.69
CA PRO A 46 -8.45 9.83 3.13
C PRO A 46 -8.87 8.37 3.10
N PRO A 47 -8.04 7.49 2.52
CA PRO A 47 -8.36 6.06 2.51
C PRO A 47 -8.21 5.46 3.91
N HIS A 48 -8.71 4.23 4.07
CA HIS A 48 -8.63 3.52 5.34
C HIS A 48 -7.36 2.68 5.46
N LEU A 49 -6.68 2.44 4.33
CA LEU A 49 -5.47 1.63 4.29
C LEU A 49 -4.70 1.94 3.00
N PHE A 50 -3.36 1.94 3.11
CA PHE A 50 -2.48 1.98 1.95
C PHE A 50 -1.79 0.63 1.76
N ILE A 51 -1.71 0.18 0.51
CA ILE A 51 -0.84 -0.94 0.12
C ILE A 51 0.16 -0.38 -0.87
N LEU A 52 1.44 -0.45 -0.55
CA LEU A 52 2.50 0.18 -1.33
C LEU A 52 3.56 -0.83 -1.74
N ASP A 53 3.97 -0.79 -3.01
CA ASP A 53 5.21 -1.43 -3.43
C ASP A 53 6.37 -0.52 -3.06
N ILE A 54 7.54 -1.09 -2.85
CA ILE A 54 8.75 -0.32 -2.52
C ILE A 54 9.47 0.10 -3.79
N VAL A 55 9.74 -0.86 -4.69
CA VAL A 55 10.56 -0.61 -5.88
C VAL A 55 9.67 -0.26 -7.07
N MET A 56 9.71 1.01 -7.45
CA MET A 56 8.95 1.53 -8.58
C MET A 56 9.83 2.53 -9.34
N PRO A 57 9.58 2.76 -10.63
CA PRO A 57 10.28 3.83 -11.34
C PRO A 57 10.03 5.18 -10.69
N GLY A 58 11.07 5.98 -10.54
CA GLY A 58 10.99 7.28 -9.89
C GLY A 58 11.11 7.17 -8.37
N LYS A 59 10.16 7.73 -7.64
CA LYS A 59 10.19 7.73 -6.17
C LYS A 59 9.79 6.37 -5.62
N SER A 60 10.38 5.99 -4.48
CA SER A 60 10.10 4.70 -3.86
C SER A 60 8.87 4.75 -2.95
N GLY A 61 8.31 3.57 -2.68
CA GLY A 61 7.22 3.44 -1.72
C GLY A 61 7.65 3.82 -0.31
N LEU A 62 8.94 3.68 0.02
CA LEU A 62 9.45 4.10 1.34
C LEU A 62 9.33 5.61 1.51
N GLU A 63 9.67 6.38 0.47
CA GLU A 63 9.52 7.84 0.49
C GLU A 63 8.05 8.22 0.63
N LEU A 64 7.17 7.53 -0.10
CA LEU A 64 5.75 7.78 -0.03
C LEU A 64 5.21 7.55 1.40
N CYS A 65 5.61 6.45 2.03
CA CYS A 65 5.19 6.15 3.39
C CYS A 65 5.64 7.26 4.36
N ARG A 66 6.88 7.71 4.23
CA ARG A 66 7.40 8.80 5.07
C ARG A 66 6.55 10.06 4.91
N THR A 67 6.22 10.42 3.67
CA THR A 67 5.43 11.61 3.40
C THR A 67 3.99 11.46 3.89
N ILE A 68 3.42 10.25 3.81
CA ILE A 68 2.11 9.95 4.38
C ILE A 68 2.12 10.24 5.89
N ARG A 69 3.15 9.81 6.59
CA ARG A 69 3.27 10.03 8.04
C ARG A 69 3.43 11.51 8.41
N GLU A 70 3.91 12.32 7.47
CA GLU A 70 4.09 13.76 7.67
C GLU A 70 2.86 14.57 7.22
N THR A 71 1.87 13.94 6.61
CA THR A 71 0.67 14.61 6.11
C THR A 71 -0.43 14.49 7.17
N PRO A 72 -0.89 15.61 7.77
CA PRO A 72 -1.78 15.55 8.93
C PRO A 72 -3.01 14.68 8.77
N LYS A 73 -3.70 14.72 7.63
CA LYS A 73 -4.93 13.93 7.45
C LYS A 73 -4.66 12.47 7.08
N LEU A 74 -3.41 12.08 6.84
CA LEU A 74 -3.02 10.73 6.46
C LEU A 74 -2.10 10.05 7.47
N LYS A 75 -1.61 10.78 8.44
CA LYS A 75 -0.52 10.33 9.33
C LYS A 75 -0.83 9.06 10.11
N ASP A 76 -2.09 8.78 10.37
CA ASP A 76 -2.50 7.60 11.14
C ASP A 76 -3.06 6.48 10.28
N THR A 77 -3.15 6.67 8.95
CA THR A 77 -3.64 5.64 8.05
C THR A 77 -2.64 4.49 7.98
N PRO A 78 -3.06 3.24 8.23
CA PRO A 78 -2.11 2.13 8.19
C PRO A 78 -1.56 1.88 6.79
N VAL A 79 -0.32 1.42 6.74
CA VAL A 79 0.41 1.13 5.51
C VAL A 79 0.91 -0.31 5.55
N ILE A 80 0.66 -1.05 4.47
CA ILE A 80 1.22 -2.37 4.24
C ILE A 80 2.13 -2.28 3.04
N PHE A 81 3.38 -2.72 3.17
CA PHE A 81 4.26 -2.86 2.02
C PHE A 81 4.13 -4.25 1.42
N CYS A 82 4.17 -4.32 0.08
CA CYS A 82 4.27 -5.57 -0.68
C CYS A 82 5.48 -5.44 -1.59
N SER A 83 6.50 -6.27 -1.41
CA SER A 83 7.74 -6.14 -2.17
C SER A 83 8.42 -7.47 -2.39
N SER A 84 9.17 -7.59 -3.49
CA SER A 84 10.02 -8.75 -3.75
C SER A 84 11.30 -8.73 -2.93
N LYS A 85 11.61 -7.60 -2.27
CA LYS A 85 12.77 -7.52 -1.39
C LYS A 85 12.51 -8.32 -0.13
N SER A 86 13.29 -9.39 0.09
CA SER A 86 13.04 -10.36 1.14
C SER A 86 14.05 -10.35 2.28
N GLU A 87 15.06 -9.47 2.21
CA GLU A 87 16.06 -9.38 3.26
C GLU A 87 15.45 -8.82 4.54
N GLU A 88 15.91 -9.32 5.67
CA GLU A 88 15.47 -8.82 6.98
C GLU A 88 15.71 -7.33 7.12
N PHE A 89 16.80 -6.85 6.55
CA PHE A 89 17.17 -5.44 6.50
C PHE A 89 16.10 -4.61 5.78
N ASP A 90 15.56 -5.11 4.65
CA ASP A 90 14.53 -4.39 3.88
C ASP A 90 13.26 -4.22 4.72
N ARG A 91 12.84 -5.29 5.37
CA ARG A 91 11.68 -5.29 6.24
C ARG A 91 11.87 -4.33 7.41
N PHE A 92 13.03 -4.35 8.04
CA PHE A 92 13.36 -3.49 9.17
C PHE A 92 13.20 -2.01 8.78
N TRP A 93 13.80 -1.61 7.65
CA TRP A 93 13.71 -0.23 7.20
C TRP A 93 12.30 0.20 6.82
N ALA A 94 11.54 -0.71 6.20
CA ALA A 94 10.14 -0.43 5.84
C ALA A 94 9.30 -0.14 7.08
N LEU A 95 9.42 -0.98 8.10
CA LEU A 95 8.69 -0.79 9.35
C LEU A 95 9.13 0.49 10.07
N ARG A 96 10.40 0.84 9.96
CA ARG A 96 10.92 2.10 10.53
C ARG A 96 10.34 3.34 9.85
N GLN A 97 9.89 3.24 8.60
CA GLN A 97 9.22 4.36 7.93
C GLN A 97 7.77 4.51 8.43
N GLY A 98 7.29 3.62 9.27
CA GLY A 98 5.96 3.72 9.85
C GLY A 98 4.93 2.77 9.26
N ALA A 99 5.36 1.71 8.57
CA ALA A 99 4.45 0.69 8.07
C ALA A 99 4.02 -0.26 9.19
N GLN A 100 2.81 -0.79 9.08
CA GLN A 100 2.24 -1.75 10.02
C GLN A 100 2.56 -3.19 9.65
N ALA A 101 2.79 -3.47 8.36
CA ALA A 101 3.10 -4.82 7.90
C ALA A 101 3.92 -4.81 6.62
N TYR A 102 4.54 -5.94 6.34
CA TYR A 102 5.38 -6.14 5.17
C TYR A 102 5.12 -7.53 4.60
N LEU A 103 4.66 -7.60 3.36
CA LEU A 103 4.42 -8.85 2.66
C LEU A 103 5.47 -9.04 1.58
N ILE A 104 6.03 -10.24 1.50
CA ILE A 104 7.05 -10.57 0.51
C ILE A 104 6.38 -11.20 -0.70
N LYS A 105 6.66 -10.68 -1.88
CA LYS A 105 6.16 -11.23 -3.15
C LYS A 105 6.97 -12.47 -3.55
N PRO A 106 6.34 -13.51 -4.09
CA PRO A 106 4.90 -13.68 -4.22
C PRO A 106 4.27 -14.07 -2.88
N TYR A 107 3.08 -13.56 -2.61
CA TYR A 107 2.33 -13.91 -1.40
C TYR A 107 1.03 -14.62 -1.80
N ALA A 108 0.49 -15.44 -0.88
CA ALA A 108 -0.81 -16.07 -1.11
C ALA A 108 -1.92 -15.04 -0.91
N PRO A 109 -3.04 -15.16 -1.64
CA PRO A 109 -4.19 -14.26 -1.44
C PRO A 109 -4.61 -14.15 0.03
N LYS A 110 -4.57 -15.26 0.76
CA LYS A 110 -4.92 -15.27 2.18
C LYS A 110 -3.98 -14.39 3.01
N GLU A 111 -2.70 -14.37 2.69
CA GLU A 111 -1.73 -13.53 3.40
C GLU A 111 -2.07 -12.05 3.25
N LEU A 112 -2.42 -11.64 2.04
CA LEU A 112 -2.81 -10.24 1.79
C LEU A 112 -4.08 -9.89 2.55
N LEU A 113 -5.12 -10.72 2.45
CA LEU A 113 -6.39 -10.46 3.11
C LEU A 113 -6.26 -10.46 4.64
N ASP A 114 -5.46 -11.39 5.18
CA ASP A 114 -5.24 -11.43 6.64
C ASP A 114 -4.58 -10.12 7.12
N ALA A 115 -3.57 -9.64 6.38
CA ALA A 115 -2.91 -8.38 6.73
C ALA A 115 -3.86 -7.19 6.62
N VAL A 116 -4.69 -7.16 5.57
CA VAL A 116 -5.69 -6.11 5.41
C VAL A 116 -6.65 -6.10 6.58
N TYR A 117 -7.25 -7.25 6.91
CA TYR A 117 -8.23 -7.31 8.00
C TYR A 117 -7.60 -6.99 9.35
N GLN A 118 -6.34 -7.34 9.56
CA GLN A 118 -5.66 -7.06 10.81
C GLN A 118 -5.41 -5.56 11.02
N HIS A 119 -5.14 -4.81 9.96
CA HIS A 119 -4.64 -3.44 10.07
C HIS A 119 -5.60 -2.35 9.59
N ILE A 120 -6.62 -2.68 8.79
CA ILE A 120 -7.52 -1.66 8.27
C ILE A 120 -8.36 -1.03 9.39
N GLN A 121 -8.53 0.28 9.30
CA GLN A 121 -9.29 1.03 10.31
C GLN A 121 -10.78 1.07 10.03
#